data_ae2fe0909ca56af9725226088dc929fa
#
_entry.id   ae2fe0909ca56af9725226088dc929fa
#
_cell.length_a   1.000
_cell.length_b   1.000
_cell.length_c   1.000
_cell.angle_alpha   90.00
_cell.angle_beta   90.00
_cell.angle_gamma   90.00
#
_symmetry.space_group_name_H-M   'P 1'
#
loop_
_entity.id
_entity.type
_entity.pdbx_description
1 polymer ?
#
loop_
_entity_poly.entity_id
_entity_poly.type
_entity_poly.pdbx_seq_one_letter_code
_entity_poly.pdbx_strand_id
1 'polypeptide(L)'
;MFFFFDIEKRIGLKKLSNADLGTSDTSRQTHIGLYNDVLQFLGDNVVTTAMLVYGDYCQMLDCYFDRIENPDGTYRSPKIRIGSKTEDSIVSKIREFALTDTSAEWYLLWSGLENKDLVFWLINSKSNDYNFIKDLVGAKTHIVTDEDNAYVCIKNLMINKINRSSVGIQKEIEIISQTGIQSKKYKPFDLEKAKRNFALVGKRGEELVNEYLEQQKILHFVESFEWMNKSRESGLPYDFILNKVQYVDVKSTRFDFSQNIVFSNQEVGFCESAEIRGHVFRL
;
A
#
# COMPACT_ATOMS: atom_id res chain seq x y z
N MET A 1 -13.97 3.32 -2.40
CA MET A 1 -13.40 2.47 -3.46
C MET A 1 -12.05 3.09 -3.84
N PHE A 2 -10.99 2.77 -3.05
CA PHE A 2 -9.71 3.51 -3.09
C PHE A 2 -8.51 2.66 -3.50
N PHE A 3 -8.75 1.54 -4.16
CA PHE A 3 -7.70 0.71 -4.70
C PHE A 3 -7.75 0.74 -6.21
N PHE A 4 -7.46 1.92 -6.77
CA PHE A 4 -7.23 1.98 -8.17
C PHE A 4 -5.74 1.81 -8.42
N PHE A 5 -5.42 0.67 -8.89
CA PHE A 5 -4.23 0.43 -9.62
C PHE A 5 -4.19 1.45 -10.73
N ASP A 6 -3.14 2.27 -10.74
CA ASP A 6 -2.64 2.55 -12.02
C ASP A 6 -2.56 3.98 -12.46
N ILE A 7 -1.60 4.66 -11.91
CA ILE A 7 -1.12 5.89 -12.53
C ILE A 7 -0.60 5.60 -13.96
N GLU A 8 0.01 4.43 -14.19
CA GLU A 8 0.71 4.12 -15.44
C GLU A 8 0.01 3.08 -16.29
N LYS A 9 -1.01 2.40 -15.77
CA LYS A 9 -1.71 1.27 -16.37
C LYS A 9 -0.76 0.17 -16.85
N ARG A 10 0.25 -0.13 -16.03
CA ARG A 10 1.30 -1.09 -16.32
C ARG A 10 1.61 -1.94 -15.10
N ILE A 11 1.80 -3.23 -15.32
CA ILE A 11 2.24 -4.18 -14.31
C ILE A 11 3.55 -4.79 -14.80
N GLY A 12 4.62 -4.65 -14.02
CA GLY A 12 5.87 -5.35 -14.28
C GLY A 12 5.74 -6.81 -13.87
N LEU A 13 6.31 -7.72 -14.65
CA LEU A 13 6.37 -9.15 -14.37
C LEU A 13 7.79 -9.66 -14.60
N LYS A 14 8.39 -10.28 -13.58
CA LYS A 14 9.74 -10.84 -13.66
C LYS A 14 9.80 -12.22 -13.01
N LYS A 15 10.45 -13.17 -13.67
CA LYS A 15 10.96 -14.38 -13.03
C LYS A 15 12.20 -14.02 -12.23
N LEU A 16 12.20 -14.32 -10.93
CA LEU A 16 13.32 -14.02 -10.06
C LEU A 16 14.46 -15.03 -10.26
N SER A 17 15.66 -14.53 -10.40
CA SER A 17 16.88 -15.34 -10.50
C SER A 17 17.39 -15.72 -9.08
N ASN A 18 18.28 -16.70 -8.98
CA ASN A 18 18.93 -17.06 -7.74
C ASN A 18 19.68 -15.86 -7.12
N ALA A 19 20.20 -14.95 -7.95
CA ALA A 19 20.83 -13.71 -7.47
C ALA A 19 19.81 -12.75 -6.83
N ASP A 20 18.62 -12.59 -7.43
CA ASP A 20 17.52 -11.79 -6.87
C ASP A 20 17.06 -12.37 -5.52
N LEU A 21 16.97 -13.69 -5.45
CA LEU A 21 16.54 -14.41 -4.24
C LEU A 21 17.63 -14.53 -3.17
N GLY A 22 18.87 -14.18 -3.50
CA GLY A 22 20.00 -14.30 -2.58
C GLY A 22 20.46 -15.74 -2.33
N THR A 23 20.08 -16.67 -3.20
CA THR A 23 20.47 -18.10 -3.14
C THR A 23 21.59 -18.46 -4.10
N SER A 24 22.18 -17.47 -4.76
CA SER A 24 23.31 -17.67 -5.68
C SER A 24 24.62 -17.83 -4.93
N ASP A 25 25.36 -18.88 -5.20
CA ASP A 25 26.71 -19.12 -4.65
C ASP A 25 27.77 -18.12 -5.18
N THR A 26 27.49 -17.52 -6.34
CA THR A 26 28.44 -16.65 -7.05
C THR A 26 28.13 -15.17 -6.97
N SER A 27 26.91 -14.80 -6.57
CA SER A 27 26.46 -13.41 -6.50
C SER A 27 26.07 -12.98 -5.09
N ARG A 28 26.66 -11.89 -4.64
CA ARG A 28 26.28 -11.20 -3.38
C ARG A 28 25.32 -10.05 -3.61
N GLN A 29 24.43 -10.18 -4.60
CA GLN A 29 23.46 -9.14 -4.95
C GLN A 29 22.55 -8.82 -3.76
N THR A 30 22.39 -7.55 -3.46
CA THR A 30 21.54 -7.04 -2.35
C THR A 30 20.27 -6.35 -2.84
N HIS A 31 19.91 -6.54 -4.10
CA HIS A 31 18.76 -5.87 -4.73
C HIS A 31 18.05 -6.78 -5.73
N ILE A 32 16.84 -6.40 -6.09
CA ILE A 32 16.07 -6.97 -7.21
C ILE A 32 15.93 -5.88 -8.25
N GLY A 33 16.39 -6.15 -9.48
CA GLY A 33 16.22 -5.23 -10.62
C GLY A 33 14.78 -5.26 -11.12
N LEU A 34 14.24 -4.07 -11.42
CA LEU A 34 12.92 -3.87 -12.00
C LEU A 34 13.05 -3.34 -13.45
N TYR A 35 11.93 -3.11 -14.13
CA TYR A 35 11.93 -2.55 -15.50
C TYR A 35 11.70 -1.04 -15.47
N ASN A 36 12.35 -0.32 -16.39
CA ASN A 36 12.29 1.14 -16.48
C ASN A 36 10.88 1.69 -16.77
N ASP A 37 10.06 0.92 -17.47
CA ASP A 37 8.76 1.37 -17.94
C ASP A 37 7.65 1.28 -16.90
N VAL A 38 7.96 0.81 -15.71
CA VAL A 38 7.02 0.71 -14.58
C VAL A 38 7.59 1.48 -13.40
N LEU A 39 6.73 2.18 -12.64
CA LEU A 39 7.10 3.06 -11.53
C LEU A 39 7.89 4.31 -11.96
N GLN A 40 7.61 4.82 -13.16
CA GLN A 40 8.28 6.01 -13.69
C GLN A 40 7.97 7.29 -12.88
N PHE A 41 6.84 7.31 -12.17
CA PHE A 41 6.43 8.41 -11.31
C PHE A 41 7.27 8.55 -10.02
N LEU A 42 8.08 7.54 -9.68
CA LEU A 42 8.98 7.61 -8.53
C LEU A 42 10.23 8.40 -8.87
N GLY A 43 10.73 9.15 -7.89
CA GLY A 43 12.03 9.81 -7.97
C GLY A 43 13.20 8.82 -7.96
N ASP A 44 14.42 9.35 -8.02
CA ASP A 44 15.62 8.54 -8.24
C ASP A 44 16.02 7.68 -7.04
N ASN A 45 15.86 8.21 -5.83
CA ASN A 45 16.15 7.49 -4.59
C ASN A 45 15.01 7.72 -3.62
N VAL A 46 14.12 6.74 -3.51
CA VAL A 46 12.92 6.85 -2.68
C VAL A 46 12.94 5.78 -1.61
N VAL A 47 12.83 6.24 -0.36
CA VAL A 47 12.54 5.38 0.79
C VAL A 47 11.06 5.56 1.11
N THR A 48 10.29 4.52 0.92
CA THR A 48 8.83 4.52 1.12
C THR A 48 8.39 3.19 1.69
N THR A 49 7.10 3.04 1.88
CA THR A 49 6.49 1.73 2.18
C THR A 49 5.81 1.19 0.94
N ALA A 50 5.84 -0.13 0.79
CA ALA A 50 5.15 -0.84 -0.26
C ALA A 50 4.42 -2.05 0.30
N MET A 51 3.33 -2.43 -0.35
CA MET A 51 2.58 -3.60 0.00
C MET A 51 3.21 -4.84 -0.63
N LEU A 52 3.51 -5.86 0.17
CA LEU A 52 3.90 -7.18 -0.32
C LEU A 52 2.76 -8.16 -0.12
N VAL A 53 2.36 -8.81 -1.21
CA VAL A 53 1.32 -9.85 -1.24
C VAL A 53 1.96 -11.19 -1.59
N TYR A 54 1.68 -12.24 -0.79
CA TYR A 54 2.07 -13.62 -1.06
C TYR A 54 1.09 -14.59 -0.40
N GLY A 55 0.36 -15.37 -1.17
CA GLY A 55 -0.71 -16.21 -0.63
C GLY A 55 -1.73 -15.36 0.14
N ASP A 56 -1.88 -15.66 1.43
CA ASP A 56 -2.72 -14.89 2.36
C ASP A 56 -1.94 -13.81 3.12
N TYR A 57 -0.63 -13.72 2.90
CA TYR A 57 0.20 -12.67 3.47
C TYR A 57 0.02 -11.36 2.70
N CYS A 58 -0.26 -10.29 3.41
CA CYS A 58 -0.31 -8.94 2.87
C CYS A 58 0.10 -7.93 3.94
N GLN A 59 1.25 -7.30 3.78
CA GLN A 59 1.76 -6.32 4.74
C GLN A 59 2.47 -5.17 4.03
N MET A 60 2.46 -4.01 4.70
CA MET A 60 3.27 -2.87 4.32
C MET A 60 4.67 -3.05 4.88
N LEU A 61 5.66 -2.98 4.00
CA LEU A 61 7.08 -3.14 4.33
C LEU A 61 7.86 -1.96 3.77
N ASP A 62 9.05 -1.73 4.35
CA ASP A 62 9.95 -0.72 3.83
C ASP A 62 10.42 -1.08 2.43
N CYS A 63 10.37 -0.11 1.53
CA CYS A 63 10.80 -0.23 0.14
C CYS A 63 11.88 0.81 -0.15
N TYR A 64 13.07 0.33 -0.41
CA TYR A 64 14.22 1.15 -0.80
C TYR A 64 14.35 1.10 -2.31
N PHE A 65 13.72 2.04 -2.99
CA PHE A 65 13.74 2.16 -4.45
C PHE A 65 14.92 3.03 -4.88
N ASP A 66 15.62 2.60 -5.91
CA ASP A 66 16.79 3.28 -6.43
C ASP A 66 16.80 3.23 -7.96
N ARG A 67 16.94 4.40 -8.58
CA ARG A 67 17.14 4.60 -10.00
C ARG A 67 18.34 5.50 -10.17
N ILE A 68 19.30 5.10 -10.98
CA ILE A 68 20.53 5.84 -11.20
C ILE A 68 20.49 6.48 -12.59
N GLU A 69 20.62 7.79 -12.63
CA GLU A 69 20.82 8.52 -13.89
C GLU A 69 22.26 8.38 -14.33
N ASN A 70 22.44 8.09 -15.61
CA ASN A 70 23.76 8.07 -16.25
C ASN A 70 24.17 9.50 -16.65
N PRO A 71 25.48 9.74 -16.88
CA PRO A 71 25.94 11.07 -17.34
C PRO A 71 25.33 11.57 -18.65
N ASP A 72 24.77 10.71 -19.46
CA ASP A 72 24.07 11.03 -20.70
C ASP A 72 22.59 11.35 -20.55
N GLY A 73 22.08 11.41 -19.31
CA GLY A 73 20.66 11.65 -19.01
C GLY A 73 19.76 10.43 -19.13
N THR A 74 20.31 9.26 -19.49
CA THR A 74 19.54 8.01 -19.48
C THR A 74 19.51 7.40 -18.08
N TYR A 75 18.49 6.57 -17.80
CA TYR A 75 18.38 5.89 -16.51
C TYR A 75 18.76 4.41 -16.63
N ARG A 76 19.49 3.92 -15.62
CA ARG A 76 19.66 2.48 -15.43
C ARG A 76 18.35 1.86 -14.98
N SER A 77 18.19 0.57 -15.22
CA SER A 77 17.04 -0.18 -14.71
C SER A 77 16.89 0.05 -13.20
N PRO A 78 15.71 0.44 -12.75
CA PRO A 78 15.46 0.68 -11.34
C PRO A 78 15.59 -0.62 -10.55
N LYS A 79 15.79 -0.49 -9.26
CA LYS A 79 15.94 -1.63 -8.35
C LYS A 79 15.36 -1.32 -6.99
N ILE A 80 14.90 -2.37 -6.32
CA ILE A 80 14.58 -2.35 -4.91
C ILE A 80 15.72 -3.02 -4.13
N ARG A 81 16.11 -2.45 -2.99
CA ARG A 81 17.26 -2.93 -2.20
C ARG A 81 16.83 -3.52 -0.86
N ILE A 82 17.67 -4.36 -0.31
CA ILE A 82 17.63 -4.69 1.11
C ILE A 82 17.94 -3.40 1.88
N GLY A 83 17.14 -3.09 2.89
CA GLY A 83 17.41 -2.05 3.86
C GLY A 83 18.53 -2.42 4.83
N SER A 84 18.53 -1.84 6.01
CA SER A 84 19.43 -2.25 7.07
C SER A 84 19.17 -3.71 7.46
N LYS A 85 20.18 -4.41 8.02
CA LYS A 85 20.04 -5.82 8.41
C LYS A 85 18.98 -6.06 9.50
N THR A 86 18.49 -5.02 10.12
CA THR A 86 17.54 -5.06 11.23
C THR A 86 16.11 -4.71 10.84
N GLU A 87 15.87 -4.29 9.59
CA GLU A 87 14.57 -3.84 9.13
C GLU A 87 13.97 -4.80 8.10
N ASP A 88 12.68 -5.10 8.27
CA ASP A 88 11.91 -5.90 7.31
C ASP A 88 11.64 -5.05 6.06
N SER A 89 12.35 -5.33 4.98
CA SER A 89 12.14 -4.71 3.68
C SER A 89 11.43 -5.65 2.71
N ILE A 90 10.89 -5.10 1.62
CA ILE A 90 10.31 -5.92 0.54
C ILE A 90 11.28 -7.02 0.09
N VAL A 91 12.54 -6.68 -0.15
CA VAL A 91 13.53 -7.65 -0.65
C VAL A 91 13.89 -8.69 0.41
N SER A 92 14.06 -8.29 1.69
CA SER A 92 14.35 -9.25 2.76
C SER A 92 13.21 -10.25 2.92
N LYS A 93 11.96 -9.77 2.83
CA LYS A 93 10.79 -10.63 2.98
C LYS A 93 10.55 -11.55 1.78
N ILE A 94 10.78 -11.08 0.56
CA ILE A 94 10.76 -11.94 -0.65
C ILE A 94 11.75 -13.08 -0.49
N ARG A 95 12.98 -12.81 -0.02
CA ARG A 95 14.01 -13.83 0.18
C ARG A 95 13.66 -14.81 1.30
N GLU A 96 13.07 -14.33 2.39
CA GLU A 96 12.58 -15.19 3.46
C GLU A 96 11.56 -16.20 2.92
N PHE A 97 10.59 -15.74 2.13
CA PHE A 97 9.61 -16.65 1.50
C PHE A 97 10.25 -17.62 0.52
N ALA A 98 11.18 -17.15 -0.31
CA ALA A 98 11.83 -18.01 -1.29
C ALA A 98 12.64 -19.16 -0.66
N LEU A 99 13.20 -18.95 0.53
CA LEU A 99 13.89 -19.99 1.28
C LEU A 99 12.96 -21.10 1.79
N THR A 100 11.66 -20.88 1.86
CA THR A 100 10.70 -21.92 2.27
C THR A 100 10.47 -23.00 1.22
N ASP A 101 10.73 -22.69 -0.06
CA ASP A 101 10.66 -23.65 -1.17
C ASP A 101 11.69 -23.32 -2.26
N THR A 102 12.90 -23.84 -2.08
CA THR A 102 14.03 -23.61 -3.00
C THR A 102 13.89 -24.37 -4.33
N SER A 103 12.92 -25.28 -4.44
CA SER A 103 12.65 -26.05 -5.66
C SER A 103 11.58 -25.40 -6.56
N ALA A 104 10.93 -24.35 -6.09
CA ALA A 104 9.96 -23.59 -6.87
C ALA A 104 10.64 -22.48 -7.67
N GLU A 105 10.02 -22.13 -8.80
CA GLU A 105 10.31 -20.89 -9.49
C GLU A 105 9.50 -19.78 -8.87
N TRP A 106 10.11 -18.59 -8.77
CA TRP A 106 9.51 -17.43 -8.13
C TRP A 106 9.35 -16.29 -9.12
N TYR A 107 8.22 -15.63 -9.04
CA TYR A 107 7.85 -14.51 -9.92
C TYR A 107 7.44 -13.33 -9.07
N LEU A 108 7.80 -12.14 -9.52
CA LEU A 108 7.43 -10.88 -8.90
C LEU A 108 6.65 -10.04 -9.89
N LEU A 109 5.45 -9.62 -9.49
CA LEU A 109 4.68 -8.60 -10.17
C LEU A 109 4.74 -7.33 -9.33
N TRP A 110 4.77 -6.18 -10.01
CA TRP A 110 4.74 -4.89 -9.31
C TRP A 110 3.99 -3.84 -10.12
N SER A 111 3.38 -2.90 -9.42
CA SER A 111 2.67 -1.76 -9.99
C SER A 111 2.62 -0.60 -9.01
N GLY A 112 2.37 0.60 -9.54
CA GLY A 112 2.00 1.76 -8.74
C GLY A 112 0.49 1.85 -8.57
N LEU A 113 0.04 2.38 -7.44
CA LEU A 113 -1.35 2.70 -7.17
C LEU A 113 -1.61 4.18 -7.47
N GLU A 114 -2.87 4.58 -7.69
CA GLU A 114 -3.22 5.99 -7.97
C GLU A 114 -2.73 6.98 -6.90
N ASN A 115 -2.69 6.54 -5.65
CA ASN A 115 -2.16 7.31 -4.53
C ASN A 115 -0.61 7.30 -4.44
N LYS A 116 0.08 6.82 -5.49
CA LYS A 116 1.53 6.61 -5.55
C LYS A 116 2.08 5.55 -4.58
N ASP A 117 1.23 4.78 -3.92
CA ASP A 117 1.67 3.59 -3.19
C ASP A 117 2.17 2.52 -4.15
N LEU A 118 3.02 1.64 -3.65
CA LEU A 118 3.57 0.53 -4.41
C LEU A 118 2.97 -0.79 -3.95
N VAL A 119 2.77 -1.69 -4.89
CA VAL A 119 2.40 -3.07 -4.59
C VAL A 119 3.34 -4.04 -5.29
N PHE A 120 3.76 -5.06 -4.56
CA PHE A 120 4.54 -6.19 -5.03
C PHE A 120 3.76 -7.47 -4.74
N TRP A 121 3.56 -8.29 -5.75
CA TRP A 121 2.92 -9.60 -5.60
C TRP A 121 3.93 -10.69 -5.93
N LEU A 122 4.30 -11.45 -4.90
CA LEU A 122 5.19 -12.60 -5.03
C LEU A 122 4.38 -13.86 -5.33
N ILE A 123 4.77 -14.59 -6.35
CA ILE A 123 4.10 -15.80 -6.81
C ILE A 123 5.09 -16.97 -6.87
N ASN A 124 4.70 -18.08 -6.26
CA ASN A 124 5.40 -19.35 -6.34
C ASN A 124 4.81 -20.20 -7.47
N SER A 125 5.66 -20.82 -8.31
CA SER A 125 5.21 -21.64 -9.45
C SER A 125 4.33 -22.86 -9.08
N LYS A 126 4.34 -23.26 -7.82
CA LYS A 126 3.50 -24.35 -7.30
C LYS A 126 2.18 -23.86 -6.69
N SER A 127 1.99 -22.55 -6.59
CA SER A 127 0.78 -21.96 -6.04
C SER A 127 -0.34 -21.87 -7.09
N ASN A 128 -1.59 -21.79 -6.61
CA ASN A 128 -2.73 -21.55 -7.50
C ASN A 128 -2.64 -20.22 -8.23
N ASP A 129 -1.94 -19.24 -7.65
CA ASP A 129 -1.75 -17.92 -8.23
C ASP A 129 -0.94 -17.97 -9.53
N TYR A 130 -0.04 -18.96 -9.66
CA TYR A 130 0.74 -19.14 -10.87
C TYR A 130 -0.13 -19.38 -12.11
N ASN A 131 -1.29 -20.04 -11.96
CA ASN A 131 -2.19 -20.28 -13.07
C ASN A 131 -2.66 -19.02 -13.79
N PHE A 132 -2.63 -17.88 -13.12
CA PHE A 132 -3.05 -16.59 -13.71
C PHE A 132 -1.95 -15.90 -14.51
N ILE A 133 -0.70 -16.29 -14.29
CA ILE A 133 0.45 -15.67 -14.97
C ILE A 133 1.22 -16.62 -15.90
N LYS A 134 0.96 -17.94 -15.84
CA LYS A 134 1.74 -18.95 -16.57
C LYS A 134 1.80 -18.70 -18.07
N ASP A 135 0.70 -18.26 -18.68
CA ASP A 135 0.61 -18.01 -20.11
C ASP A 135 1.36 -16.72 -20.51
N LEU A 136 1.42 -15.74 -19.62
CA LEU A 136 2.19 -14.50 -19.79
C LEU A 136 3.70 -14.77 -19.69
N VAL A 137 4.10 -15.62 -18.76
CA VAL A 137 5.50 -16.01 -18.57
C VAL A 137 6.04 -16.71 -19.82
N GLY A 138 5.25 -17.58 -20.45
CA GLY A 138 5.59 -18.24 -21.71
C GLY A 138 5.74 -17.30 -22.91
N ALA A 139 5.04 -16.18 -22.93
CA ALA A 139 5.05 -15.20 -24.01
C ALA A 139 6.24 -14.23 -23.99
N LYS A 140 7.19 -14.36 -23.06
CA LYS A 140 8.33 -13.43 -22.85
C LYS A 140 7.91 -11.97 -22.59
N THR A 141 6.69 -11.75 -22.11
CA THR A 141 6.18 -10.43 -21.79
C THR A 141 6.72 -10.02 -20.42
N HIS A 142 7.40 -8.86 -20.36
CA HIS A 142 7.93 -8.33 -19.12
C HIS A 142 7.00 -7.27 -18.50
N ILE A 143 6.10 -6.71 -19.29
CA ILE A 143 5.17 -5.65 -18.92
C ILE A 143 3.81 -6.03 -19.47
N VAL A 144 2.81 -5.97 -18.60
CA VAL A 144 1.39 -6.14 -18.92
C VAL A 144 0.75 -4.77 -18.90
N THR A 145 0.14 -4.36 -20.00
CA THR A 145 -0.51 -3.05 -20.16
C THR A 145 -2.03 -3.19 -20.15
N ASP A 146 -2.76 -2.08 -20.02
CA ASP A 146 -4.21 -2.07 -20.05
C ASP A 146 -4.82 -2.51 -21.41
N GLU A 147 -3.99 -2.61 -22.44
CA GLU A 147 -4.37 -3.21 -23.74
C GLU A 147 -4.37 -4.75 -23.70
N ASP A 148 -3.72 -5.35 -22.71
CA ASP A 148 -3.64 -6.79 -22.55
C ASP A 148 -4.87 -7.35 -21.82
N ASN A 149 -5.49 -8.38 -22.37
CA ASN A 149 -6.64 -9.05 -21.75
C ASN A 149 -6.35 -9.55 -20.30
N ALA A 150 -5.11 -9.91 -20.03
CA ALA A 150 -4.67 -10.39 -18.73
C ALA A 150 -4.60 -9.28 -17.66
N TYR A 151 -4.46 -8.03 -18.07
CA TYR A 151 -4.28 -6.89 -17.17
C TYR A 151 -5.42 -6.77 -16.16
N VAL A 152 -6.67 -6.74 -16.64
CA VAL A 152 -7.85 -6.62 -15.77
C VAL A 152 -7.97 -7.81 -14.82
N CYS A 153 -7.65 -9.02 -15.31
CA CYS A 153 -7.68 -10.23 -14.49
C CYS A 153 -6.64 -10.17 -13.36
N ILE A 154 -5.39 -9.85 -13.67
CA ILE A 154 -4.31 -9.74 -12.68
C ILE A 154 -4.62 -8.64 -11.67
N LYS A 155 -5.05 -7.48 -12.14
CA LYS A 155 -5.46 -6.35 -11.31
C LYS A 155 -6.54 -6.75 -10.29
N ASN A 156 -7.62 -7.36 -10.75
CA ASN A 156 -8.72 -7.78 -9.89
C ASN A 156 -8.28 -8.83 -8.87
N LEU A 157 -7.41 -9.75 -9.26
CA LEU A 157 -6.87 -10.75 -8.35
C LEU A 157 -5.98 -10.13 -7.27
N MET A 158 -5.11 -9.20 -7.63
CA MET A 158 -4.29 -8.46 -6.67
C MET A 158 -5.18 -7.71 -5.67
N ILE A 159 -6.20 -7.00 -6.15
CA ILE A 159 -7.18 -6.30 -5.30
C ILE A 159 -7.90 -7.28 -4.35
N ASN A 160 -8.39 -8.40 -4.88
CA ASN A 160 -9.10 -9.39 -4.08
C ASN A 160 -8.19 -10.01 -2.99
N LYS A 161 -6.91 -10.23 -3.30
CA LYS A 161 -5.97 -10.73 -2.30
C LYS A 161 -5.68 -9.71 -1.20
N ILE A 162 -5.50 -8.47 -1.58
CA ILE A 162 -5.34 -7.37 -0.62
C ILE A 162 -6.57 -7.30 0.30
N ASN A 163 -7.76 -7.32 -0.25
CA ASN A 163 -9.00 -7.25 0.53
C ASN A 163 -9.20 -8.45 1.46
N ARG A 164 -8.87 -9.67 1.00
CA ARG A 164 -9.02 -10.88 1.81
C ARG A 164 -8.05 -10.94 2.99
N SER A 165 -6.80 -10.54 2.80
CA SER A 165 -5.79 -10.56 3.86
C SER A 165 -6.07 -9.56 4.96
N SER A 166 -6.68 -8.42 4.64
CA SER A 166 -7.09 -7.44 5.62
C SER A 166 -8.21 -7.94 6.54
N VAL A 167 -9.16 -8.67 6.00
CA VAL A 167 -10.23 -9.33 6.79
C VAL A 167 -9.64 -10.38 7.75
N GLY A 168 -8.58 -11.09 7.32
CA GLY A 168 -7.86 -12.04 8.19
C GLY A 168 -7.22 -11.34 9.39
N ILE A 169 -6.50 -10.25 9.16
CA ILE A 169 -5.82 -9.47 10.21
C ILE A 169 -6.84 -8.85 11.19
N GLN A 170 -7.96 -8.32 10.71
CA GLN A 170 -9.01 -7.80 11.60
C GLN A 170 -9.63 -8.89 12.46
N LYS A 171 -9.92 -10.08 11.91
CA LYS A 171 -10.42 -11.22 12.68
C LYS A 171 -9.42 -11.67 13.75
N GLU A 172 -8.13 -11.69 13.45
CA GLU A 172 -7.10 -12.01 14.44
C GLU A 172 -7.04 -10.96 15.56
N ILE A 173 -7.12 -9.68 15.21
CA ILE A 173 -7.16 -8.59 16.20
C ILE A 173 -8.43 -8.68 17.07
N GLU A 174 -9.59 -8.96 16.49
CA GLU A 174 -10.85 -9.16 17.21
C GLU A 174 -10.78 -10.38 18.13
N ILE A 175 -10.24 -11.49 17.70
CA ILE A 175 -10.07 -12.70 18.51
C ILE A 175 -9.11 -12.42 19.67
N ILE A 176 -7.99 -11.75 19.44
CA ILE A 176 -7.03 -11.37 20.50
C ILE A 176 -7.67 -10.42 21.50
N SER A 177 -8.46 -9.44 21.04
CA SER A 177 -9.14 -8.50 21.93
C SER A 177 -10.27 -9.13 22.74
N GLN A 178 -10.97 -10.14 22.21
CA GLN A 178 -12.08 -10.81 22.86
C GLN A 178 -11.64 -11.95 23.81
N THR A 179 -10.53 -12.62 23.54
CA THR A 179 -10.15 -13.83 24.26
C THR A 179 -9.15 -13.62 25.38
N GLY A 180 -8.47 -12.48 25.44
CA GLY A 180 -7.47 -12.20 26.49
C GLY A 180 -6.32 -13.20 26.57
N ILE A 181 -6.15 -14.06 25.56
CA ILE A 181 -5.18 -15.14 25.56
C ILE A 181 -3.79 -14.62 25.23
N GLN A 182 -2.89 -14.70 26.18
CA GLN A 182 -1.46 -14.54 25.94
C GLN A 182 -0.98 -15.71 25.04
N SER A 183 -0.88 -15.47 23.74
CA SER A 183 -0.36 -16.48 22.84
C SER A 183 1.17 -16.59 22.97
N LYS A 184 1.63 -17.79 23.24
CA LYS A 184 3.05 -18.14 23.18
C LYS A 184 3.53 -18.13 21.73
N LYS A 185 4.53 -17.28 21.42
CA LYS A 185 5.37 -17.30 20.21
C LYS A 185 4.88 -16.56 18.97
N TYR A 186 4.34 -15.37 19.08
CA TYR A 186 4.39 -14.43 17.95
C TYR A 186 5.54 -13.43 18.17
N LYS A 187 6.24 -13.04 17.07
CA LYS A 187 7.11 -11.86 17.12
C LYS A 187 6.26 -10.71 17.65
N PRO A 188 6.75 -9.91 18.60
CA PRO A 188 5.96 -8.81 19.13
C PRO A 188 5.45 -7.96 17.97
N PHE A 189 4.13 -7.73 17.94
CA PHE A 189 3.51 -6.80 17.03
C PHE A 189 4.14 -5.43 17.31
N ASP A 190 4.80 -4.87 16.32
CA ASP A 190 5.40 -3.54 16.46
C ASP A 190 4.29 -2.50 16.42
N LEU A 191 3.74 -2.22 17.61
CA LEU A 191 2.66 -1.25 17.81
C LEU A 191 3.05 0.14 17.31
N GLU A 192 4.32 0.52 17.45
CA GLU A 192 4.80 1.83 17.01
C GLU A 192 4.88 1.91 15.47
N LYS A 193 5.28 0.82 14.82
CA LYS A 193 5.26 0.73 13.36
C LYS A 193 3.82 0.74 12.82
N ALA A 194 2.92 0.03 13.47
CA ALA A 194 1.49 0.05 13.13
C ALA A 194 0.87 1.44 13.32
N LYS A 195 1.13 2.12 14.44
CA LYS A 195 0.68 3.51 14.68
C LYS A 195 1.20 4.47 13.61
N ARG A 196 2.49 4.38 13.25
CA ARG A 196 3.08 5.19 12.18
C ARG A 196 2.38 4.95 10.83
N ASN A 197 2.11 3.70 10.50
CA ASN A 197 1.41 3.36 9.26
C ASN A 197 -0.04 3.88 9.27
N PHE A 198 -0.76 3.77 10.38
CA PHE A 198 -2.11 4.34 10.51
C PHE A 198 -2.10 5.86 10.40
N ALA A 199 -1.14 6.53 11.02
CA ALA A 199 -0.99 7.98 10.91
C ALA A 199 -0.70 8.42 9.45
N LEU A 200 0.13 7.67 8.71
CA LEU A 200 0.39 7.93 7.30
C LEU A 200 -0.88 7.75 6.43
N VAL A 201 -1.67 6.71 6.70
CA VAL A 201 -2.95 6.49 5.99
C VAL A 201 -3.94 7.60 6.28
N GLY A 202 -4.09 7.96 7.56
CA GLY A 202 -4.95 9.07 7.98
C GLY A 202 -4.56 10.38 7.29
N LYS A 203 -3.28 10.75 7.40
CA LYS A 203 -2.77 11.99 6.77
C LYS A 203 -2.98 12.01 5.26
N ARG A 204 -2.77 10.89 4.58
CA ARG A 204 -3.00 10.80 3.13
C ARG A 204 -4.49 10.98 2.79
N GLY A 205 -5.39 10.43 3.59
CA GLY A 205 -6.83 10.67 3.42
C GLY A 205 -7.20 12.13 3.57
N GLU A 206 -6.69 12.80 4.59
CA GLU A 206 -6.89 14.24 4.78
C GLU A 206 -6.32 15.06 3.60
N GLU A 207 -5.14 14.71 3.06
CA GLU A 207 -4.58 15.35 1.87
C GLU A 207 -5.49 15.22 0.65
N LEU A 208 -6.07 14.03 0.41
CA LEU A 208 -7.01 13.81 -0.69
C LEU A 208 -8.30 14.62 -0.52
N VAL A 209 -8.81 14.71 0.69
CA VAL A 209 -9.98 15.56 0.99
C VAL A 209 -9.63 17.04 0.79
N ASN A 210 -8.44 17.47 1.20
CA ASN A 210 -7.98 18.83 0.94
C ASN A 210 -7.93 19.14 -0.56
N GLU A 211 -7.33 18.25 -1.37
CA GLU A 211 -7.29 18.40 -2.83
C GLU A 211 -8.71 18.49 -3.43
N TYR A 212 -9.62 17.64 -2.95
CA TYR A 212 -11.03 17.68 -3.35
C TYR A 212 -11.71 19.00 -2.96
N LEU A 213 -11.52 19.48 -1.74
CA LEU A 213 -12.14 20.72 -1.26
C LEU A 213 -11.59 21.95 -2.00
N GLU A 214 -10.31 21.98 -2.37
CA GLU A 214 -9.74 23.03 -3.23
C GLU A 214 -10.44 23.05 -4.61
N GLN A 215 -10.70 21.89 -5.21
CA GLN A 215 -11.46 21.80 -6.46
C GLN A 215 -12.92 22.29 -6.28
N GLN A 216 -13.59 21.89 -5.19
CA GLN A 216 -14.97 22.32 -4.91
C GLN A 216 -15.04 23.85 -4.68
N LYS A 217 -14.00 24.44 -4.11
CA LYS A 217 -13.90 25.89 -3.94
C LYS A 217 -13.73 26.61 -5.29
N ILE A 218 -12.91 26.07 -6.20
CA ILE A 218 -12.76 26.62 -7.57
C ILE A 218 -14.10 26.54 -8.32
N LEU A 219 -14.89 25.48 -8.12
CA LEU A 219 -16.18 25.29 -8.73
C LEU A 219 -17.32 26.03 -8.00
N HIS A 220 -17.02 26.80 -6.97
CA HIS A 220 -17.98 27.56 -6.14
C HIS A 220 -19.02 26.72 -5.38
N PHE A 221 -18.77 25.41 -5.17
CA PHE A 221 -19.61 24.56 -4.32
C PHE A 221 -19.26 24.70 -2.83
N VAL A 222 -18.05 25.12 -2.51
CA VAL A 222 -17.58 25.43 -1.15
C VAL A 222 -17.06 26.88 -1.18
N GLU A 223 -17.55 27.73 -0.28
CA GLU A 223 -17.10 29.12 -0.20
C GLU A 223 -15.73 29.24 0.49
N SER A 224 -15.59 28.52 1.60
CA SER A 224 -14.36 28.50 2.38
C SER A 224 -14.20 27.19 3.12
N PHE A 225 -12.97 26.78 3.35
CA PHE A 225 -12.66 25.68 4.27
C PHE A 225 -11.33 25.91 4.98
N GLU A 226 -11.15 25.24 6.10
CA GLU A 226 -9.93 25.26 6.90
C GLU A 226 -9.56 23.83 7.26
N TRP A 227 -8.30 23.44 7.01
CA TRP A 227 -7.75 22.14 7.40
C TRP A 227 -7.02 22.28 8.73
N MET A 228 -7.57 21.67 9.78
CA MET A 228 -7.10 21.84 11.16
C MET A 228 -5.76 21.12 11.39
N ASN A 229 -5.56 19.98 10.76
CA ASN A 229 -4.37 19.12 10.93
C ASN A 229 -3.27 19.39 9.89
N LYS A 230 -3.31 20.49 9.17
CA LYS A 230 -2.37 20.79 8.06
C LYS A 230 -0.90 20.71 8.47
N SER A 231 -0.54 21.31 9.58
CA SER A 231 0.86 21.41 10.05
C SER A 231 1.17 20.44 11.19
N ARG A 232 0.20 20.12 12.01
CA ARG A 232 0.32 19.22 13.16
C ARG A 232 -1.07 18.75 13.57
N GLU A 233 -1.13 17.62 14.26
CA GLU A 233 -2.35 17.12 14.88
C GLU A 233 -2.96 18.16 15.81
N SER A 234 -4.22 18.52 15.58
CA SER A 234 -4.94 19.54 16.35
C SER A 234 -5.54 19.01 17.64
N GLY A 235 -5.80 17.68 17.70
CA GLY A 235 -6.55 17.04 18.78
C GLY A 235 -8.04 17.39 18.80
N LEU A 236 -8.55 17.99 17.73
CA LEU A 236 -9.97 18.27 17.56
C LEU A 236 -10.71 17.02 17.07
N PRO A 237 -12.02 16.89 17.33
CA PRO A 237 -12.83 15.77 16.84
C PRO A 237 -13.28 15.93 15.37
N TYR A 238 -12.56 16.68 14.58
CA TYR A 238 -12.76 16.91 13.15
C TYR A 238 -11.50 17.43 12.49
N ASP A 239 -11.35 17.18 11.21
CA ASP A 239 -10.17 17.53 10.43
C ASP A 239 -10.35 18.82 9.62
N PHE A 240 -11.58 19.10 9.18
CA PHE A 240 -11.89 20.30 8.38
C PHE A 240 -13.14 21.02 8.92
N ILE A 241 -13.14 22.33 8.67
CA ILE A 241 -14.33 23.18 8.82
C ILE A 241 -14.67 23.76 7.46
N LEU A 242 -15.91 23.56 6.98
CA LEU A 242 -16.41 24.12 5.73
C LEU A 242 -17.45 25.20 6.02
N ASN A 243 -17.34 26.31 5.33
CA ASN A 243 -18.29 27.44 5.40
C ASN A 243 -18.62 27.86 6.83
N LYS A 244 -17.71 27.62 7.78
CA LYS A 244 -17.81 27.92 9.24
C LYS A 244 -18.92 27.16 10.01
N VAL A 245 -19.66 26.30 9.34
CA VAL A 245 -20.83 25.60 9.95
C VAL A 245 -20.84 24.08 9.74
N GLN A 246 -19.97 23.57 8.89
CA GLN A 246 -19.89 22.13 8.63
C GLN A 246 -18.53 21.62 9.09
N TYR A 247 -18.54 20.57 9.88
CA TYR A 247 -17.35 19.89 10.37
C TYR A 247 -17.20 18.57 9.64
N VAL A 248 -16.00 18.28 9.17
CA VAL A 248 -15.68 17.03 8.45
C VAL A 248 -14.60 16.30 9.21
N ASP A 249 -14.86 15.05 9.51
CA ASP A 249 -13.89 14.10 10.04
C ASP A 249 -13.56 13.07 8.94
N VAL A 250 -12.29 12.86 8.67
CA VAL A 250 -11.82 12.03 7.56
C VAL A 250 -11.40 10.66 8.10
N LYS A 251 -12.21 9.67 7.83
CA LYS A 251 -11.88 8.27 8.15
C LYS A 251 -11.27 7.61 6.94
N SER A 252 -9.99 7.28 7.05
CA SER A 252 -9.21 6.72 5.95
C SER A 252 -8.96 5.23 6.17
N THR A 253 -9.15 4.45 5.12
CA THR A 253 -8.82 3.04 5.12
C THR A 253 -8.12 2.70 3.81
N ARG A 254 -7.24 1.70 3.85
CA ARG A 254 -6.67 1.07 2.64
C ARG A 254 -7.53 -0.07 2.11
N PHE A 255 -8.66 -0.31 2.74
CA PHE A 255 -9.57 -1.41 2.48
C PHE A 255 -10.89 -0.88 1.94
N ASP A 256 -11.78 -1.78 1.53
CA ASP A 256 -13.11 -1.38 1.10
C ASP A 256 -13.94 -0.78 2.26
N PHE A 257 -15.05 -0.13 1.92
CA PHE A 257 -15.96 0.47 2.90
C PHE A 257 -16.85 -0.53 3.64
N SER A 258 -16.61 -1.83 3.50
CA SER A 258 -17.32 -2.86 4.27
C SER A 258 -16.86 -2.92 5.74
N GLN A 259 -15.78 -2.21 6.07
CA GLN A 259 -15.25 -2.16 7.42
C GLN A 259 -16.05 -1.23 8.33
N ASN A 260 -16.16 -1.61 9.60
CA ASN A 260 -16.77 -0.75 10.60
C ASN A 260 -15.92 0.52 10.79
N ILE A 261 -16.57 1.67 10.69
CA ILE A 261 -15.97 2.95 11.04
C ILE A 261 -16.00 3.07 12.57
N VAL A 262 -14.84 3.36 13.17
CA VAL A 262 -14.71 3.54 14.62
C VAL A 262 -14.71 5.03 14.94
N PHE A 263 -15.59 5.41 15.86
CA PHE A 263 -15.68 6.75 16.42
C PHE A 263 -15.09 6.77 17.82
N SER A 264 -14.37 7.81 18.13
CA SER A 264 -14.02 8.11 19.53
C SER A 264 -15.21 8.71 20.28
N ASN A 265 -15.19 8.59 21.60
CA ASN A 265 -16.21 9.24 22.44
C ASN A 265 -16.25 10.77 22.28
N GLN A 266 -15.12 11.39 21.93
CA GLN A 266 -15.04 12.82 21.64
C GLN A 266 -15.75 13.18 20.35
N GLU A 267 -15.59 12.39 19.30
CA GLU A 267 -16.28 12.60 18.02
C GLU A 267 -17.79 12.44 18.16
N VAL A 268 -18.26 11.42 18.89
CA VAL A 268 -19.68 11.20 19.16
C VAL A 268 -20.27 12.38 19.96
N GLY A 269 -19.64 12.76 21.07
CA GLY A 269 -20.11 13.88 21.89
C GLY A 269 -20.06 15.22 21.13
N PHE A 270 -19.11 15.39 20.23
CA PHE A 270 -19.05 16.57 19.36
C PHE A 270 -20.18 16.58 18.32
N CYS A 271 -20.49 15.45 17.68
CA CYS A 271 -21.63 15.30 16.76
C CYS A 271 -22.93 15.74 17.41
N GLU A 272 -23.25 15.21 18.60
CA GLU A 272 -24.45 15.55 19.36
C GLU A 272 -24.51 17.05 19.67
N SER A 273 -23.42 17.63 20.10
CA SER A 273 -23.36 19.06 20.44
C SER A 273 -23.39 19.96 19.19
N ALA A 274 -22.91 19.51 18.05
CA ALA A 274 -22.97 20.24 16.78
C ALA A 274 -24.41 20.28 16.25
N GLU A 275 -25.13 19.17 16.33
CA GLU A 275 -26.54 19.09 15.94
C GLU A 275 -27.41 20.05 16.74
N ILE A 276 -27.22 20.11 18.07
CA ILE A 276 -27.92 21.06 18.94
C ILE A 276 -27.70 22.52 18.51
N ARG A 277 -26.54 22.83 17.93
CA ARG A 277 -26.21 24.18 17.43
C ARG A 277 -26.65 24.42 16.00
N GLY A 278 -27.28 23.45 15.36
CA GLY A 278 -27.67 23.54 13.94
C GLY A 278 -26.51 23.43 12.98
N HIS A 279 -25.37 22.91 13.42
CA HIS A 279 -24.20 22.62 12.59
C HIS A 279 -24.27 21.20 12.01
N VAL A 280 -23.61 20.97 10.89
CA VAL A 280 -23.56 19.66 10.24
C VAL A 280 -22.20 19.02 10.52
N PHE A 281 -22.23 17.78 10.97
CA PHE A 281 -21.05 16.92 11.03
C PHE A 281 -21.10 15.92 9.86
N ARG A 282 -19.96 15.72 9.19
CA ARG A 282 -19.83 14.83 8.02
C ARG A 282 -18.63 13.90 8.20
N LEU A 283 -18.76 12.73 7.60
CA LEU A 283 -17.70 11.74 7.46
C LEU A 283 -17.30 11.61 6.02
#